data_79190db60da6990e9dd13169a035a9b4
#
_entry.id   79190db60da6990e9dd13169a035a9b4
#
_cell.length_a   1.000
_cell.length_b   1.000
_cell.length_c   1.000
_cell.angle_alpha   90.00
_cell.angle_beta   90.00
_cell.angle_gamma   90.00
#
_symmetry.space_group_name_H-M   'P 1'
#
loop_
_entity.id
_entity.type
_entity.pdbx_description
1 polymer ?
#
loop_
_entity_poly.entity_id
_entity_poly.type
_entity_poly.pdbx_seq_one_letter_code
_entity_poly.pdbx_strand_id
1 'polypeptide(L)'
;MQKNKGPSFCRNYATRISKSKYISFIDSDDSWLSDKLEKQIYFMEKYNLSFTYTDYTPFFENFGKKKIKKRTFLKDHFNYRTFIRNSSINTTTMIIARSILGSHRFRKIKLLEDYLFKCKLLKGNNIAKKLDENLAFYRISNKSRSSQRLKNIYWLWHINKNYNKLNFFDNIISIFFISINSIKKYGIK
;
A
#
# COMPACT_ATOMS: atom_id res chain seq x y z
N MET A 1 -22.27 -5.00 -20.63
CA MET A 1 -21.06 -5.12 -19.76
C MET A 1 -20.59 -3.74 -19.34
N GLN A 2 -20.38 -3.50 -18.05
CA GLN A 2 -19.80 -2.22 -17.61
C GLN A 2 -18.33 -2.13 -18.06
N LYS A 3 -17.95 -0.99 -18.63
CA LYS A 3 -16.57 -0.72 -19.06
C LYS A 3 -15.61 -0.76 -17.87
N ASN A 4 -14.50 -1.49 -17.96
CA ASN A 4 -13.46 -1.50 -16.94
C ASN A 4 -12.87 -0.09 -16.76
N LYS A 5 -13.04 0.50 -15.58
CA LYS A 5 -12.57 1.86 -15.24
C LYS A 5 -11.27 1.87 -14.42
N GLY A 6 -10.77 0.69 -14.07
CA GLY A 6 -9.52 0.49 -13.32
C GLY A 6 -9.65 0.69 -11.80
N PRO A 7 -8.62 0.25 -11.02
CA PRO A 7 -8.69 0.18 -9.56
C PRO A 7 -8.84 1.54 -8.88
N SER A 8 -8.19 2.59 -9.40
CA SER A 8 -8.33 3.95 -8.84
C SER A 8 -9.77 4.44 -8.85
N PHE A 9 -10.49 4.19 -9.97
CA PHE A 9 -11.91 4.57 -10.06
C PHE A 9 -12.76 3.80 -9.06
N CYS A 10 -12.59 2.47 -9.00
CA CYS A 10 -13.39 1.61 -8.12
C CYS A 10 -13.17 1.98 -6.64
N ARG A 11 -11.90 2.15 -6.21
CA ARG A 11 -11.57 2.55 -4.84
C ARG A 11 -12.15 3.92 -4.49
N ASN A 12 -12.05 4.90 -5.39
CA ASN A 12 -12.61 6.23 -5.18
C ASN A 12 -14.14 6.21 -5.13
N TYR A 13 -14.78 5.44 -5.99
CA TYR A 13 -16.23 5.29 -6.00
C TYR A 13 -16.73 4.67 -4.69
N ALA A 14 -16.16 3.53 -4.27
CA ALA A 14 -16.50 2.87 -3.02
C ALA A 14 -16.28 3.79 -1.81
N THR A 15 -15.17 4.53 -1.78
CA THR A 15 -14.88 5.49 -0.72
C THR A 15 -15.90 6.64 -0.67
N ARG A 16 -16.40 7.09 -1.83
CA ARG A 16 -17.39 8.17 -1.92
C ARG A 16 -18.75 7.76 -1.37
N ILE A 17 -19.20 6.54 -1.69
CA ILE A 17 -20.53 6.05 -1.24
C ILE A 17 -20.48 5.52 0.20
N SER A 18 -19.33 5.12 0.71
CA SER A 18 -19.15 4.69 2.10
C SER A 18 -19.34 5.87 3.06
N LYS A 19 -20.02 5.62 4.20
CA LYS A 19 -20.17 6.58 5.31
C LYS A 19 -19.38 6.18 6.56
N SER A 20 -18.62 5.07 6.50
CA SER A 20 -17.91 4.50 7.65
C SER A 20 -16.81 5.41 8.19
N LYS A 21 -16.58 5.36 9.50
CA LYS A 21 -15.50 6.06 10.21
C LYS A 21 -14.11 5.63 9.72
N TYR A 22 -13.95 4.33 9.40
CA TYR A 22 -12.72 3.74 8.92
C TYR A 22 -12.89 3.18 7.50
N ILE A 23 -11.81 3.21 6.73
CA ILE A 23 -11.78 2.71 5.35
C ILE A 23 -10.60 1.76 5.22
N SER A 24 -10.87 0.59 4.70
CA SER A 24 -9.88 -0.40 4.31
C SER A 24 -10.08 -0.82 2.86
N PHE A 25 -9.02 -1.31 2.23
CA PHE A 25 -9.05 -1.79 0.85
C PHE A 25 -8.53 -3.22 0.80
N ILE A 26 -9.16 -4.04 -0.01
CA ILE A 26 -8.68 -5.37 -0.34
C ILE A 26 -8.67 -5.52 -1.86
N ASP A 27 -7.58 -6.04 -2.40
CA ASP A 27 -7.52 -6.39 -3.81
C ASP A 27 -8.21 -7.76 -4.00
N SER A 28 -8.86 -7.97 -5.15
CA SER A 28 -9.73 -9.13 -5.39
C SER A 28 -9.01 -10.49 -5.37
N ASP A 29 -7.69 -10.48 -5.41
CA ASP A 29 -6.83 -11.65 -5.38
C ASP A 29 -6.10 -11.84 -4.03
N ASP A 30 -6.36 -10.96 -3.06
CA ASP A 30 -5.84 -11.05 -1.70
C ASP A 30 -6.90 -11.61 -0.72
N SER A 31 -6.48 -11.94 0.49
CA SER A 31 -7.40 -12.34 1.56
C SER A 31 -6.95 -11.84 2.94
N TRP A 32 -7.92 -11.71 3.85
CA TRP A 32 -7.72 -11.34 5.23
C TRP A 32 -8.00 -12.52 6.17
N LEU A 33 -7.39 -12.50 7.34
CA LEU A 33 -7.87 -13.30 8.45
C LEU A 33 -9.20 -12.72 8.96
N SER A 34 -10.05 -13.56 9.51
CA SER A 34 -11.42 -13.19 9.94
C SER A 34 -11.45 -12.10 11.01
N ASP A 35 -10.43 -12.06 11.85
CA ASP A 35 -10.27 -11.14 12.99
C ASP A 35 -9.51 -9.83 12.63
N LYS A 36 -9.08 -9.66 11.39
CA LYS A 36 -8.25 -8.53 10.98
C LYS A 36 -8.92 -7.17 11.26
N LEU A 37 -10.17 -7.01 10.86
CA LEU A 37 -10.84 -5.71 11.02
C LEU A 37 -11.06 -5.38 12.49
N GLU A 38 -11.52 -6.35 13.28
CA GLU A 38 -11.73 -6.20 14.72
C GLU A 38 -10.45 -5.77 15.44
N LYS A 39 -9.38 -6.55 15.28
CA LYS A 39 -8.09 -6.27 15.92
C LYS A 39 -7.49 -4.93 15.51
N GLN A 40 -7.53 -4.63 14.22
CA GLN A 40 -6.88 -3.42 13.72
C GLN A 40 -7.70 -2.17 14.05
N ILE A 41 -9.03 -2.23 14.07
CA ILE A 41 -9.89 -1.12 14.53
C ILE A 41 -9.74 -0.91 16.03
N TYR A 42 -9.75 -1.98 16.84
CA TYR A 42 -9.47 -1.89 18.27
C TYR A 42 -8.12 -1.21 18.56
N PHE A 43 -7.07 -1.58 17.82
CA PHE A 43 -5.76 -0.96 17.92
C PHE A 43 -5.81 0.55 17.58
N MET A 44 -6.55 0.92 16.51
CA MET A 44 -6.70 2.32 16.13
C MET A 44 -7.42 3.14 17.21
N GLU A 45 -8.48 2.60 17.78
CA GLU A 45 -9.27 3.30 18.81
C GLU A 45 -8.50 3.41 20.12
N LYS A 46 -7.90 2.31 20.59
CA LYS A 46 -7.09 2.27 21.82
C LYS A 46 -5.96 3.30 21.84
N TYR A 47 -5.30 3.51 20.71
CA TYR A 47 -4.15 4.42 20.62
C TYR A 47 -4.44 5.73 19.85
N ASN A 48 -5.71 6.00 19.58
CA ASN A 48 -6.16 7.19 18.82
C ASN A 48 -5.41 7.37 17.49
N LEU A 49 -5.30 6.30 16.71
CA LEU A 49 -4.53 6.27 15.47
C LEU A 49 -5.43 6.51 14.26
N SER A 50 -4.95 7.28 13.32
CA SER A 50 -5.68 7.59 12.08
C SER A 50 -5.22 6.79 10.87
N PHE A 51 -4.04 6.16 10.91
CA PHE A 51 -3.51 5.33 9.84
C PHE A 51 -2.73 4.15 10.43
N THR A 52 -3.19 2.95 10.14
CA THR A 52 -2.53 1.71 10.59
C THR A 52 -2.35 0.73 9.44
N TYR A 53 -1.44 -0.22 9.61
CA TYR A 53 -1.21 -1.35 8.70
C TYR A 53 -0.70 -2.55 9.49
N THR A 54 -0.72 -3.73 8.87
CA THR A 54 -0.22 -4.98 9.44
C THR A 54 0.89 -5.57 8.59
N ASP A 55 1.57 -6.56 9.11
CA ASP A 55 2.38 -7.45 8.29
C ASP A 55 1.48 -8.32 7.40
N TYR A 56 2.07 -9.00 6.46
CA TYR A 56 1.37 -9.89 5.53
C TYR A 56 2.21 -11.09 5.12
N THR A 57 1.55 -12.15 4.69
CA THR A 57 2.19 -13.32 4.12
C THR A 57 2.00 -13.36 2.60
N PRO A 58 3.08 -13.24 1.83
CA PRO A 58 3.00 -13.41 0.38
C PRO A 58 2.73 -14.87 0.02
N PHE A 59 1.90 -15.12 -1.02
CA PHE A 59 1.71 -16.44 -1.57
C PHE A 59 1.66 -16.44 -3.10
N PHE A 60 2.00 -17.59 -3.69
CA PHE A 60 1.80 -17.86 -5.12
C PHE A 60 0.71 -18.90 -5.27
N GLU A 61 -0.08 -18.79 -6.31
CA GLU A 61 -1.05 -19.80 -6.68
C GLU A 61 -0.86 -20.15 -8.15
N ASN A 62 -0.50 -21.40 -8.39
CA ASN A 62 -0.37 -21.97 -9.74
C ASN A 62 -1.14 -23.30 -9.78
N PHE A 63 -2.08 -23.43 -10.75
CA PHE A 63 -2.85 -24.66 -10.97
C PHE A 63 -3.51 -25.21 -9.68
N GLY A 64 -4.09 -24.32 -8.86
CA GLY A 64 -4.76 -24.70 -7.60
C GLY A 64 -3.82 -25.01 -6.43
N LYS A 65 -2.50 -25.03 -6.64
CA LYS A 65 -1.53 -25.24 -5.57
C LYS A 65 -1.05 -23.90 -5.01
N LYS A 66 -1.22 -23.68 -3.71
CA LYS A 66 -0.73 -22.48 -3.01
C LYS A 66 0.66 -22.75 -2.44
N LYS A 67 1.63 -21.89 -2.80
CA LYS A 67 2.97 -21.86 -2.18
C LYS A 67 3.06 -20.62 -1.31
N ILE A 68 3.02 -20.81 0.01
CA ILE A 68 3.10 -19.75 1.01
C ILE A 68 4.56 -19.37 1.24
N LYS A 69 4.87 -18.08 1.29
CA LYS A 69 6.18 -17.56 1.67
C LYS A 69 6.24 -17.22 3.16
N LYS A 70 7.44 -16.86 3.64
CA LYS A 70 7.61 -16.32 4.99
C LYS A 70 6.88 -15.00 5.15
N ARG A 71 6.36 -14.73 6.35
CA ARG A 71 5.79 -13.42 6.76
C ARG A 71 6.74 -12.29 6.36
N THR A 72 6.19 -11.22 5.83
CA THR A 72 6.94 -10.00 5.54
C THR A 72 6.86 -9.08 6.74
N PHE A 73 7.97 -8.92 7.45
CA PHE A 73 8.08 -8.00 8.57
C PHE A 73 8.29 -6.58 8.06
N LEU A 74 7.44 -5.67 8.50
CA LEU A 74 7.49 -4.26 8.16
C LEU A 74 8.05 -3.45 9.33
N LYS A 75 8.44 -2.19 9.07
CA LYS A 75 8.79 -1.24 10.13
C LYS A 75 7.57 -0.93 11.00
N ASP A 76 7.80 -0.52 12.25
CA ASP A 76 6.75 -0.22 13.21
C ASP A 76 5.95 1.03 12.88
N HIS A 77 6.55 1.97 12.16
CA HIS A 77 5.86 3.17 11.71
C HIS A 77 6.48 3.78 10.45
N PHE A 78 5.67 4.55 9.76
CA PHE A 78 6.08 5.39 8.64
C PHE A 78 5.52 6.79 8.79
N ASN A 79 6.38 7.78 8.68
CA ASN A 79 6.03 9.14 8.29
C ASN A 79 6.30 9.31 6.77
N TYR A 80 6.02 10.49 6.22
CA TYR A 80 6.23 10.76 4.81
C TYR A 80 7.66 10.49 4.35
N ARG A 81 8.68 11.00 5.10
CA ARG A 81 10.11 10.87 4.73
C ARG A 81 10.58 9.42 4.73
N THR A 82 10.19 8.64 5.73
CA THR A 82 10.56 7.22 5.80
C THR A 82 9.80 6.38 4.78
N PHE A 83 8.54 6.74 4.48
CA PHE A 83 7.73 6.01 3.49
C PHE A 83 8.23 6.18 2.06
N ILE A 84 8.61 7.39 1.64
CA ILE A 84 9.16 7.62 0.29
C ILE A 84 10.48 6.91 0.03
N ARG A 85 11.16 6.43 1.07
CA ARG A 85 12.39 5.62 1.00
C ARG A 85 12.15 4.13 1.26
N ASN A 86 10.90 3.69 1.43
CA ASN A 86 10.61 2.30 1.76
C ASN A 86 9.45 1.71 0.94
N SER A 87 8.32 2.40 0.85
CA SER A 87 7.11 2.01 0.07
C SER A 87 6.48 0.66 0.47
N SER A 88 6.66 0.21 1.72
CA SER A 88 6.32 -1.16 2.12
C SER A 88 4.90 -1.39 2.58
N ILE A 89 4.11 -0.33 2.84
CA ILE A 89 2.71 -0.50 3.24
C ILE A 89 1.93 -1.07 2.06
N ASN A 90 1.44 -2.31 2.19
CA ASN A 90 0.54 -2.89 1.20
C ASN A 90 -0.87 -2.31 1.37
N THR A 91 -1.55 -2.03 0.26
CA THR A 91 -2.91 -1.46 0.27
C THR A 91 -3.90 -2.39 0.96
N THR A 92 -3.76 -3.70 0.81
CA THR A 92 -4.59 -4.73 1.45
C THR A 92 -4.43 -4.76 2.98
N THR A 93 -3.31 -4.28 3.53
CA THR A 93 -3.05 -4.32 4.98
C THR A 93 -3.47 -3.06 5.72
N MET A 94 -3.71 -1.96 5.02
CA MET A 94 -3.95 -0.66 5.65
C MET A 94 -5.40 -0.44 6.06
N ILE A 95 -5.60 0.30 7.16
CA ILE A 95 -6.84 0.97 7.54
C ILE A 95 -6.55 2.45 7.78
N ILE A 96 -7.41 3.31 7.28
CA ILE A 96 -7.33 4.76 7.45
C ILE A 96 -8.62 5.31 8.06
N ALA A 97 -8.50 6.27 8.95
CA ALA A 97 -9.63 7.05 9.43
C ALA A 97 -10.12 8.00 8.33
N ARG A 98 -11.42 8.18 8.23
CA ARG A 98 -12.02 9.11 7.26
C ARG A 98 -11.54 10.55 7.46
N SER A 99 -11.21 10.94 8.69
CA SER A 99 -10.68 12.26 9.02
C SER A 99 -9.41 12.62 8.24
N ILE A 100 -8.46 11.68 8.08
CA ILE A 100 -7.24 11.95 7.31
C ILE A 100 -7.40 11.75 5.81
N LEU A 101 -8.46 11.06 5.40
CA LEU A 101 -8.75 10.91 3.97
C LEU A 101 -9.07 12.27 3.33
N GLY A 102 -9.90 13.10 3.98
CA GLY A 102 -10.29 14.41 3.48
C GLY A 102 -10.69 14.36 2.00
N SER A 103 -10.09 15.25 1.21
CA SER A 103 -10.24 15.29 -0.26
C SER A 103 -9.28 14.36 -1.01
N HIS A 104 -8.41 13.62 -0.32
CA HIS A 104 -7.44 12.74 -0.98
C HIS A 104 -8.12 11.60 -1.73
N ARG A 105 -7.69 11.38 -2.97
CA ARG A 105 -8.23 10.34 -3.85
C ARG A 105 -7.08 9.64 -4.59
N PHE A 106 -7.31 8.38 -4.96
CA PHE A 106 -6.43 7.68 -5.89
C PHE A 106 -6.43 8.40 -7.24
N ARG A 107 -5.25 8.78 -7.72
CA ARG A 107 -5.14 9.46 -9.01
C ARG A 107 -5.13 8.43 -10.14
N LYS A 108 -5.80 8.75 -11.24
CA LYS A 108 -5.74 7.92 -12.45
C LYS A 108 -4.38 8.09 -13.10
N ILE A 109 -3.43 7.26 -12.70
CA ILE A 109 -2.09 7.12 -13.27
C ILE A 109 -1.85 5.66 -13.64
N LYS A 110 -0.87 5.41 -14.51
CA LYS A 110 -0.70 4.08 -15.11
C LYS A 110 -0.22 3.03 -14.11
N LEU A 111 0.70 3.40 -13.21
CA LEU A 111 1.26 2.52 -12.17
C LEU A 111 1.49 3.30 -10.88
N LEU A 112 1.53 2.60 -9.74
CA LEU A 112 1.85 3.13 -8.41
C LEU A 112 0.87 4.20 -7.92
N GLU A 113 -0.39 4.12 -8.31
CA GLU A 113 -1.46 5.00 -7.83
C GLU A 113 -1.65 4.90 -6.31
N ASP A 114 -1.41 3.73 -5.75
CA ASP A 114 -1.48 3.43 -4.32
C ASP A 114 -0.29 4.03 -3.55
N TYR A 115 0.92 4.00 -4.13
CA TYR A 115 2.08 4.69 -3.55
C TYR A 115 1.83 6.20 -3.45
N LEU A 116 1.38 6.83 -4.54
CA LEU A 116 1.06 8.25 -4.54
C LEU A 116 -0.03 8.60 -3.51
N PHE A 117 -1.06 7.77 -3.40
CA PHE A 117 -2.15 7.96 -2.44
C PHE A 117 -1.61 7.93 -1.00
N LYS A 118 -0.80 6.92 -0.64
CA LYS A 118 -0.18 6.81 0.68
C LYS A 118 0.78 7.98 0.97
N CYS A 119 1.54 8.43 -0.01
CA CYS A 119 2.36 9.63 0.12
C CYS A 119 1.52 10.86 0.50
N LYS A 120 0.35 11.04 -0.13
CA LYS A 120 -0.55 12.16 0.19
C LYS A 120 -1.12 12.07 1.60
N LEU A 121 -1.52 10.87 2.03
CA LEU A 121 -2.02 10.65 3.39
C LEU A 121 -0.97 10.95 4.45
N LEU A 122 0.30 10.64 4.17
CA LEU A 122 1.41 10.83 5.12
C LEU A 122 1.99 12.25 5.11
N LYS A 123 1.66 13.09 4.12
CA LYS A 123 1.97 14.53 4.18
C LYS A 123 1.19 15.20 5.31
N GLY A 124 1.73 16.26 5.88
CA GLY A 124 1.05 17.00 6.96
C GLY A 124 1.18 16.34 8.34
N ASN A 125 2.32 15.71 8.61
CA ASN A 125 2.68 15.11 9.91
C ASN A 125 1.87 13.85 10.31
N ASN A 126 1.12 13.26 9.41
CA ASN A 126 0.47 11.98 9.67
C ASN A 126 1.49 10.85 9.76
N ILE A 127 1.23 9.91 10.67
CA ILE A 127 2.06 8.72 10.89
C ILE A 127 1.20 7.48 10.67
N ALA A 128 1.68 6.54 9.87
CA ALA A 128 1.13 5.20 9.80
C ALA A 128 1.81 4.32 10.85
N LYS A 129 1.05 3.67 11.72
CA LYS A 129 1.53 2.75 12.77
C LYS A 129 1.24 1.31 12.41
N LYS A 130 2.18 0.41 12.70
CA LYS A 130 2.00 -1.02 12.51
C LYS A 130 1.28 -1.63 13.72
N LEU A 131 0.24 -2.43 13.47
CA LEU A 131 -0.16 -3.49 14.39
C LEU A 131 0.75 -4.70 14.08
N ASP A 132 1.53 -5.15 15.07
CA ASP A 132 2.53 -6.21 14.87
C ASP A 132 1.88 -7.60 14.80
N GLU A 133 0.94 -7.74 13.90
CA GLU A 133 0.27 -9.00 13.57
C GLU A 133 0.29 -9.24 12.06
N ASN A 134 0.22 -10.51 11.68
CA ASN A 134 0.14 -10.94 10.28
C ASN A 134 -1.31 -11.31 9.95
N LEU A 135 -2.08 -10.34 9.46
CA LEU A 135 -3.52 -10.45 9.29
C LEU A 135 -3.98 -10.48 7.82
N ALA A 136 -3.04 -10.58 6.88
CA ALA A 136 -3.36 -10.58 5.45
C ALA A 136 -2.48 -11.54 4.65
N PHE A 137 -3.06 -12.11 3.60
CA PHE A 137 -2.35 -12.86 2.57
C PHE A 137 -2.34 -12.07 1.27
N TYR A 138 -1.15 -11.85 0.74
CA TYR A 138 -0.91 -11.09 -0.49
C TYR A 138 -0.53 -12.01 -1.64
N ARG A 139 -1.35 -12.03 -2.71
CA ARG A 139 -1.07 -12.86 -3.88
C ARG A 139 0.01 -12.24 -4.76
N ILE A 140 1.05 -13.02 -5.06
CA ILE A 140 2.08 -12.63 -6.02
C ILE A 140 1.80 -13.35 -7.34
N SER A 141 1.63 -12.57 -8.41
CA SER A 141 1.48 -13.06 -9.77
C SER A 141 2.61 -12.56 -10.67
N ASN A 142 3.17 -13.45 -11.48
CA ASN A 142 4.18 -13.07 -12.48
C ASN A 142 3.61 -12.17 -13.59
N LYS A 143 2.28 -12.20 -13.78
CA LYS A 143 1.56 -11.37 -14.76
C LYS A 143 1.02 -10.08 -14.15
N SER A 144 1.37 -9.75 -12.89
CA SER A 144 0.87 -8.54 -12.23
C SER A 144 1.44 -7.27 -12.88
N ARG A 145 0.68 -6.16 -12.79
CA ARG A 145 1.12 -4.84 -13.27
C ARG A 145 2.42 -4.39 -12.61
N SER A 146 2.64 -4.79 -11.37
CA SER A 146 3.83 -4.47 -10.57
C SER A 146 5.06 -5.34 -10.86
N SER A 147 4.95 -6.38 -11.71
CA SER A 147 6.08 -7.27 -12.02
C SER A 147 7.13 -6.62 -12.96
N GLN A 148 6.81 -5.51 -13.63
CA GLN A 148 7.68 -4.85 -14.61
C GLN A 148 8.60 -3.82 -13.92
N ARG A 149 9.78 -4.25 -13.47
CA ARG A 149 10.71 -3.43 -12.66
C ARG A 149 11.09 -2.10 -13.29
N LEU A 150 11.53 -2.09 -14.54
CA LEU A 150 11.97 -0.86 -15.22
C LEU A 150 10.82 0.15 -15.33
N LYS A 151 9.62 -0.32 -15.64
CA LYS A 151 8.44 0.56 -15.68
C LYS A 151 8.08 1.10 -14.30
N ASN A 152 8.26 0.30 -13.25
CA ASN A 152 8.04 0.76 -11.88
C ASN A 152 9.04 1.84 -11.47
N ILE A 153 10.32 1.69 -11.82
CA ILE A 153 11.36 2.71 -11.57
C ILE A 153 11.03 4.01 -12.30
N TYR A 154 10.67 3.94 -13.58
CA TYR A 154 10.26 5.10 -14.35
C TYR A 154 9.05 5.83 -13.73
N TRP A 155 8.00 5.08 -13.34
CA TRP A 155 6.81 5.67 -12.73
C TRP A 155 7.07 6.20 -11.33
N LEU A 156 7.95 5.56 -10.56
CA LEU A 156 8.38 6.06 -9.26
C LEU A 156 9.11 7.39 -9.40
N TRP A 157 10.06 7.48 -10.35
CA TRP A 157 10.73 8.73 -10.69
C TRP A 157 9.73 9.83 -11.08
N HIS A 158 8.82 9.50 -11.98
CA HIS A 158 7.81 10.44 -12.47
C HIS A 158 6.91 10.96 -11.33
N ILE A 159 6.44 10.07 -10.46
CA ILE A 159 5.60 10.43 -9.31
C ILE A 159 6.38 11.30 -8.33
N ASN A 160 7.58 10.92 -7.99
CA ASN A 160 8.40 11.67 -7.04
C ASN A 160 8.74 13.08 -7.56
N LYS A 161 9.08 13.21 -8.84
CA LYS A 161 9.37 14.51 -9.45
C LYS A 161 8.11 15.38 -9.58
N ASN A 162 7.03 14.84 -10.15
CA ASN A 162 5.90 15.66 -10.59
C ASN A 162 4.82 15.85 -9.51
N TYR A 163 4.63 14.88 -8.62
CA TYR A 163 3.58 14.91 -7.60
C TYR A 163 4.11 15.09 -6.18
N ASN A 164 5.20 14.42 -5.84
CA ASN A 164 5.84 14.56 -4.53
C ASN A 164 6.75 15.77 -4.46
N LYS A 165 7.18 16.33 -5.62
CA LYS A 165 8.07 17.49 -5.75
C LYS A 165 9.41 17.27 -5.07
N LEU A 166 9.95 16.05 -5.15
CA LEU A 166 11.29 15.76 -4.66
C LEU A 166 12.34 16.41 -5.58
N ASN A 167 13.41 16.91 -4.98
CA ASN A 167 14.59 17.33 -5.74
C ASN A 167 15.29 16.10 -6.36
N PHE A 168 16.27 16.33 -7.20
CA PHE A 168 16.96 15.29 -7.95
C PHE A 168 17.61 14.23 -7.03
N PHE A 169 18.35 14.67 -6.01
CA PHE A 169 19.07 13.78 -5.09
C PHE A 169 18.13 12.97 -4.23
N ASP A 170 17.09 13.58 -3.64
CA ASP A 170 16.10 12.86 -2.86
C ASP A 170 15.34 11.83 -3.69
N ASN A 171 15.12 12.09 -4.98
CA ASN A 171 14.47 11.14 -5.87
C ASN A 171 15.37 9.92 -6.13
N ILE A 172 16.66 10.13 -6.40
CA ILE A 172 17.63 9.03 -6.53
C ILE A 172 17.68 8.19 -5.26
N ILE A 173 17.81 8.84 -4.10
CA ILE A 173 17.84 8.17 -2.79
C ILE A 173 16.56 7.35 -2.57
N SER A 174 15.41 7.92 -2.88
CA SER A 174 14.11 7.23 -2.77
C SER A 174 14.07 5.95 -3.61
N ILE A 175 14.44 6.04 -4.89
CA ILE A 175 14.45 4.90 -5.81
C ILE A 175 15.42 3.82 -5.36
N PHE A 176 16.63 4.21 -4.96
CA PHE A 176 17.66 3.29 -4.48
C PHE A 176 17.16 2.46 -3.29
N PHE A 177 16.65 3.12 -2.24
CA PHE A 177 16.16 2.42 -1.06
C PHE A 177 14.92 1.58 -1.32
N ILE A 178 13.97 2.06 -2.13
CA ILE A 178 12.78 1.28 -2.51
C ILE A 178 13.18 0.03 -3.30
N SER A 179 14.15 0.14 -4.21
CA SER A 179 14.66 -0.99 -4.99
C SER A 179 15.32 -2.03 -4.10
N ILE A 180 16.19 -1.64 -3.17
CA ILE A 180 16.81 -2.53 -2.20
C ILE A 180 15.74 -3.24 -1.35
N ASN A 181 14.77 -2.50 -0.82
CA ASN A 181 13.69 -3.08 -0.02
C ASN A 181 12.85 -4.08 -0.82
N SER A 182 12.60 -3.81 -2.10
CA SER A 182 11.90 -4.73 -2.99
C SER A 182 12.70 -6.03 -3.20
N ILE A 183 14.01 -5.93 -3.42
CA ILE A 183 14.90 -7.10 -3.58
C ILE A 183 14.94 -7.94 -2.29
N LYS A 184 15.06 -7.29 -1.13
CA LYS A 184 15.05 -8.00 0.17
C LYS A 184 13.75 -8.77 0.41
N LYS A 185 12.60 -8.24 -0.02
CA LYS A 185 11.29 -8.87 0.18
C LYS A 185 10.98 -9.99 -0.81
N TYR A 186 11.32 -9.80 -2.06
CA TYR A 186 10.85 -10.66 -3.15
C TYR A 186 11.96 -11.41 -3.87
N GLY A 187 13.21 -11.11 -3.55
CA GLY A 187 14.39 -11.65 -4.22
C GLY A 187 14.70 -10.95 -5.56
N ILE A 188 15.83 -11.30 -6.14
CA ILE A 188 16.18 -10.95 -7.52
C ILE A 188 15.41 -11.91 -8.42
N LYS A 189 14.50 -11.38 -9.23
CA LYS A 189 13.83 -12.13 -10.31
C LYS A 189 14.51 -11.83 -11.61
#